data_7809474b7c1b7663f50988120a13f1c9
#
_entry.id   7809474b7c1b7663f50988120a13f1c9
#
_cell.length_a   1.000
_cell.length_b   1.000
_cell.length_c   1.000
_cell.angle_alpha   90.00
_cell.angle_beta   90.00
_cell.angle_gamma   90.00
#
_symmetry.space_group_name_H-M   'P 1'
#
loop_
_entity.id
_entity.type
_entity.pdbx_description
1 polymer ?
#
loop_
_entity_poly.entity_id
_entity_poly.type
_entity_poly.pdbx_seq_one_letter_code
_entity_poly.pdbx_strand_id
1 'polypeptide(L)'
;MKKIKRDDEVIVTTGKDKGKRGKVLKVQDDGKVIVSGINMMKKHTKPNPMLGTPGGIVEKEAPIQASNVAIFNPQTGKADRVGFQTKEDGAKVRIFKATKEAVDNQ
;
A
#
# COMPACT_ATOMS: atom_id res chain seq x y z
N MET A 1 6.77 -15.06 2.90
CA MET A 1 6.31 -14.23 1.77
C MET A 1 5.25 -13.26 2.26
N LYS A 2 5.39 -11.98 1.94
CA LYS A 2 4.44 -10.95 2.40
C LYS A 2 3.25 -10.85 1.45
N LYS A 3 2.07 -10.64 2.01
CA LYS A 3 0.84 -10.49 1.21
C LYS A 3 0.79 -9.15 0.49
N ILE A 4 1.42 -8.10 1.04
CA ILE A 4 1.47 -6.77 0.45
C ILE A 4 2.92 -6.41 0.19
N LYS A 5 3.21 -5.95 -1.03
CA LYS A 5 4.55 -5.57 -1.46
C LYS A 5 4.53 -4.16 -2.03
N ARG A 6 5.71 -3.57 -2.18
CA ARG A 6 5.86 -2.29 -2.87
C ARG A 6 5.30 -2.39 -4.28
N ASP A 7 4.68 -1.31 -4.73
CA ASP A 7 4.05 -1.16 -6.04
C ASP A 7 2.70 -1.88 -6.20
N ASP A 8 2.22 -2.56 -5.16
CA ASP A 8 0.87 -3.12 -5.19
C ASP A 8 -0.17 -2.01 -5.13
N GLU A 9 -1.26 -2.18 -5.86
CA GLU A 9 -2.43 -1.32 -5.69
C GLU A 9 -3.28 -1.86 -4.55
N VAL A 10 -3.60 -0.99 -3.60
CA VAL A 10 -4.39 -1.36 -2.43
C VAL A 10 -5.56 -0.41 -2.28
N ILE A 11 -6.57 -0.87 -1.53
CA ILE A 11 -7.72 -0.06 -1.14
C ILE A 11 -7.81 -0.05 0.37
N VAL A 12 -8.11 1.11 0.94
CA VAL A 12 -8.24 1.26 2.38
C VAL A 12 -9.59 0.69 2.82
N THR A 13 -9.57 -0.20 3.80
CA THR A 13 -10.77 -0.90 4.25
C THR A 13 -11.41 -0.28 5.46
N THR A 14 -10.68 0.56 6.20
CA THR A 14 -11.20 1.17 7.43
C THR A 14 -10.53 2.52 7.67
N GLY A 15 -11.13 3.34 8.52
CA GLY A 15 -10.59 4.64 8.90
C GLY A 15 -11.09 5.78 8.02
N LYS A 16 -10.47 6.93 8.18
CA LYS A 16 -10.90 8.17 7.49
C LYS A 16 -10.77 8.08 5.97
N ASP A 17 -9.87 7.26 5.48
CA ASP A 17 -9.61 7.12 4.04
C ASP A 17 -10.29 5.89 3.44
N LYS A 18 -11.24 5.29 4.15
CA LYS A 18 -11.95 4.09 3.69
C LYS A 18 -12.46 4.27 2.26
N GLY A 19 -12.18 3.30 1.41
CA GLY A 19 -12.60 3.30 0.01
C GLY A 19 -11.62 3.96 -0.94
N LYS A 20 -10.61 4.63 -0.43
CA LYS A 20 -9.58 5.23 -1.30
C LYS A 20 -8.58 4.17 -1.74
N ARG A 21 -8.08 4.32 -2.95
CA ARG A 21 -7.07 3.43 -3.52
C ARG A 21 -5.75 4.16 -3.67
N GLY A 22 -4.67 3.41 -3.61
CA GLY A 22 -3.35 3.97 -3.83
C GLY A 22 -2.34 2.87 -4.08
N LYS A 23 -1.14 3.28 -4.43
CA LYS A 23 -0.03 2.36 -4.70
C LYS A 23 0.89 2.33 -3.49
N VAL A 24 1.31 1.13 -3.09
CA VAL A 24 2.23 0.98 -1.97
C VAL A 24 3.60 1.53 -2.35
N LEU A 25 4.06 2.52 -1.61
CA LEU A 25 5.37 3.15 -1.83
C LEU A 25 6.47 2.45 -1.04
N LYS A 26 6.14 1.95 0.16
CA LYS A 26 7.11 1.30 1.02
C LYS A 26 6.39 0.36 1.99
N VAL A 27 7.00 -0.78 2.23
CA VAL A 27 6.56 -1.74 3.26
C VAL A 27 7.57 -1.68 4.39
N GLN A 28 7.11 -1.39 5.59
CA GLN A 28 7.96 -1.31 6.78
C GLN A 28 7.96 -2.64 7.53
N ASP A 29 9.03 -2.89 8.28
CA ASP A 29 9.18 -4.14 9.01
C ASP A 29 8.24 -4.24 10.21
N ASP A 30 7.68 -3.13 10.67
CA ASP A 30 6.78 -3.08 11.82
C ASP A 30 5.32 -3.38 11.48
N GLY A 31 5.04 -3.84 10.27
CA GLY A 31 3.69 -4.15 9.83
C GLY A 31 2.91 -2.97 9.28
N LYS A 32 3.58 -1.86 9.02
CA LYS A 32 2.96 -0.68 8.43
C LYS A 32 3.40 -0.51 6.99
N VAL A 33 2.57 0.17 6.21
CA VAL A 33 2.86 0.47 4.80
C VAL A 33 2.61 1.95 4.54
N ILE A 34 3.35 2.50 3.60
CA ILE A 34 3.14 3.86 3.12
C ILE A 34 2.49 3.74 1.74
N VAL A 35 1.31 4.35 1.60
CA VAL A 35 0.51 4.25 0.38
C VAL A 35 0.32 5.63 -0.21
N SER A 36 0.49 5.75 -1.51
CA SER A 36 0.38 7.01 -2.24
C SER A 36 -1.00 7.65 -2.04
N GLY A 37 -1.02 8.90 -1.58
CA GLY A 37 -2.25 9.66 -1.39
C GLY A 37 -3.09 9.24 -0.20
N ILE A 38 -2.63 8.32 0.64
CA ILE A 38 -3.36 7.76 1.76
C ILE A 38 -2.73 8.21 3.07
N ASN A 39 -3.58 8.50 4.06
CA ASN A 39 -3.15 8.92 5.39
C ASN A 39 -2.23 10.14 5.33
N MET A 40 -2.63 11.12 4.53
CA MET A 40 -1.85 12.34 4.34
C MET A 40 -1.79 13.15 5.63
N MET A 41 -0.62 13.58 5.99
CA MET A 41 -0.40 14.43 7.15
C MET A 41 0.31 15.70 6.74
N LYS A 42 -0.10 16.80 7.35
CA LYS A 42 0.56 18.09 7.17
C LYS A 42 1.66 18.24 8.21
N LYS A 43 2.85 18.55 7.73
CA LYS A 43 4.00 18.74 8.60
C LYS A 43 4.56 20.14 8.39
N HIS A 44 4.75 20.86 9.50
CA HIS A 44 5.45 22.14 9.46
C HIS A 44 6.95 21.87 9.33
N THR A 45 7.54 22.47 8.32
CA THR A 45 8.99 22.40 8.15
C THR A 45 9.60 23.77 8.42
N LYS A 46 10.76 23.77 9.11
CA LYS A 46 11.50 24.99 9.36
C LYS A 46 12.33 25.34 8.14
N PRO A 47 12.54 26.64 7.85
CA PRO A 47 13.45 27.03 6.78
C PRO A 47 14.85 26.49 7.03
N ASN A 48 15.50 26.01 5.99
CA ASN A 48 16.90 25.60 6.08
C ASN A 48 17.73 26.45 5.13
N PRO A 49 18.40 27.50 5.64
CA PRO A 49 19.14 28.40 4.77
C PRO A 49 20.32 27.72 4.09
N MET A 50 20.89 26.69 4.68
CA MET A 50 22.01 25.97 4.08
C MET A 50 21.62 25.17 2.84
N LEU A 51 20.36 24.69 2.81
CA LEU A 51 19.83 23.94 1.68
C LEU A 51 18.96 24.81 0.76
N GLY A 52 18.78 26.08 1.12
CA GLY A 52 17.92 26.97 0.37
C GLY A 52 16.45 26.58 0.41
N THR A 53 16.05 25.80 1.41
CA THR A 53 14.69 25.27 1.53
C THR A 53 13.82 26.26 2.28
N PRO A 54 12.74 26.76 1.67
CA PRO A 54 11.78 27.61 2.40
C PRO A 54 11.00 26.77 3.40
N GLY A 55 10.67 27.37 4.52
CA GLY A 55 9.77 26.74 5.49
C GLY A 55 8.35 26.71 4.96
N GLY A 56 7.50 25.93 5.60
CA GLY A 56 6.10 25.88 5.25
C GLY A 56 5.43 24.61 5.73
N ILE A 57 4.26 24.36 5.17
CA ILE A 57 3.47 23.18 5.44
C ILE A 57 3.67 22.21 4.27
N VAL A 58 4.16 21.01 4.58
CA VAL A 58 4.36 19.95 3.60
C VAL A 58 3.40 18.83 3.89
N GLU A 59 2.70 18.36 2.86
CA GLU A 59 1.85 17.18 2.98
C GLU A 59 2.68 15.94 2.61
N LYS A 60 2.59 14.93 3.44
CA LYS A 60 3.33 13.69 3.25
C LYS A 60 2.50 12.51 3.72
N GLU A 61 2.63 11.40 3.03
CA GLU A 61 1.97 10.16 3.43
C GLU A 61 2.58 9.65 4.73
N ALA A 62 1.73 9.35 5.70
CA ALA A 62 2.14 8.70 6.94
C ALA A 62 1.89 7.19 6.83
N PRO A 63 2.66 6.38 7.57
CA PRO A 63 2.43 4.93 7.57
C PRO A 63 1.04 4.58 8.06
N ILE A 64 0.44 3.56 7.45
CA ILE A 64 -0.84 3.00 7.85
C ILE A 64 -0.65 1.51 8.13
N GLN A 65 -1.41 0.98 9.08
CA GLN A 65 -1.36 -0.46 9.39
C GLN A 65 -1.71 -1.27 8.15
N ALA A 66 -0.91 -2.29 7.84
CA ALA A 66 -1.18 -3.16 6.69
C ALA A 66 -2.53 -3.85 6.81
N SER A 67 -3.01 -4.10 8.04
CA SER A 67 -4.33 -4.68 8.28
C SER A 67 -5.48 -3.75 7.89
N ASN A 68 -5.21 -2.46 7.71
CA ASN A 68 -6.24 -1.48 7.34
C ASN A 68 -6.36 -1.29 5.84
N VAL A 69 -5.58 -2.02 5.06
CA VAL A 69 -5.64 -2.00 3.60
C VAL A 69 -5.75 -3.42 3.08
N ALA A 70 -6.28 -3.56 1.87
CA ALA A 70 -6.34 -4.84 1.18
C ALA A 70 -5.90 -4.64 -0.26
N ILE A 71 -5.42 -5.71 -0.89
CA ILE A 71 -5.04 -5.66 -2.30
C ILE A 71 -6.30 -5.39 -3.13
N PHE A 72 -6.20 -4.46 -4.05
CA PHE A 72 -7.29 -4.16 -4.96
C PHE A 72 -7.28 -5.17 -6.11
N ASN A 73 -8.43 -5.82 -6.33
CA ASN A 73 -8.59 -6.74 -7.45
C ASN A 73 -9.28 -5.99 -8.61
N PRO A 74 -8.55 -5.69 -9.69
CA PRO A 74 -9.12 -4.91 -10.78
C PRO A 74 -10.24 -5.63 -11.53
N GLN A 75 -10.29 -6.97 -11.46
CA GLN A 75 -11.34 -7.73 -12.12
C GLN A 75 -12.68 -7.61 -11.41
N THR A 76 -12.66 -7.57 -10.07
CA THR A 76 -13.89 -7.43 -9.29
C THR A 76 -14.17 -5.97 -8.93
N GLY A 77 -13.16 -5.09 -9.05
CA GLY A 77 -13.27 -3.69 -8.65
C GLY A 77 -13.36 -3.49 -7.15
N LYS A 78 -12.94 -4.47 -6.36
CA LYS A 78 -13.10 -4.46 -4.90
C LYS A 78 -11.83 -4.92 -4.22
N ALA A 79 -11.77 -4.71 -2.89
CA ALA A 79 -10.75 -5.30 -2.05
C ALA A 79 -10.87 -6.82 -2.08
N ASP A 80 -9.75 -7.50 -2.10
CA ASP A 80 -9.72 -8.95 -2.10
C ASP A 80 -8.66 -9.43 -1.13
N ARG A 81 -8.86 -10.63 -0.63
CA ARG A 81 -7.87 -11.30 0.20
C ARG A 81 -6.84 -11.97 -0.69
N VAL A 82 -5.62 -12.02 -0.18
CA VAL A 82 -4.51 -12.66 -0.88
C VAL A 82 -4.24 -14.00 -0.22
N GLY A 83 -4.21 -15.04 -1.04
CA GLY A 83 -3.71 -16.35 -0.63
C GLY A 83 -2.44 -16.66 -1.38
N PHE A 84 -1.88 -17.82 -1.09
CA PHE A 84 -0.66 -18.31 -1.76
C PHE A 84 -0.94 -19.63 -2.45
N GLN A 85 -0.40 -19.79 -3.62
CA GLN A 85 -0.47 -21.03 -4.39
C GLN A 85 0.94 -21.49 -4.71
N THR A 86 1.20 -22.78 -4.55
CA THR A 86 2.49 -23.36 -4.91
C THR A 86 2.42 -23.84 -6.35
N LYS A 87 3.38 -23.38 -7.16
CA LYS A 87 3.52 -23.86 -8.54
C LYS A 87 4.17 -25.23 -8.58
N GLU A 88 4.12 -25.87 -9.74
CA GLU A 88 4.74 -27.18 -9.94
C GLU A 88 6.24 -27.19 -9.64
N ASP A 89 6.92 -26.09 -9.87
CA ASP A 89 8.35 -25.93 -9.59
C ASP A 89 8.66 -25.62 -8.13
N GLY A 90 7.65 -25.61 -7.26
CA GLY A 90 7.81 -25.32 -5.85
C GLY A 90 7.75 -23.83 -5.48
N ALA A 91 7.70 -22.94 -6.45
CA ALA A 91 7.61 -21.50 -6.17
C ALA A 91 6.21 -21.13 -5.69
N LYS A 92 6.14 -20.19 -4.72
CA LYS A 92 4.87 -19.67 -4.23
C LYS A 92 4.52 -18.39 -4.97
N VAL A 93 3.26 -18.24 -5.32
CA VAL A 93 2.72 -17.02 -5.91
C VAL A 93 1.55 -16.52 -5.10
N ARG A 94 1.36 -15.20 -5.10
CA ARG A 94 0.20 -14.61 -4.47
C ARG A 94 -0.97 -14.68 -5.44
N ILE A 95 -2.13 -15.06 -4.94
CA ILE A 95 -3.35 -15.11 -5.75
C ILE A 95 -4.48 -14.36 -5.05
N PHE A 96 -5.40 -13.82 -5.85
CA PHE A 96 -6.66 -13.29 -5.33
C PHE A 96 -7.56 -14.46 -4.95
N LYS A 97 -8.08 -14.45 -3.72
CA LYS A 97 -8.95 -15.55 -3.28
C LYS A 97 -10.25 -15.64 -4.07
N ALA A 98 -10.79 -14.50 -4.51
CA ALA A 98 -12.06 -14.48 -5.24
C ALA A 98 -11.94 -15.05 -6.65
N THR A 99 -10.87 -14.70 -7.37
CA THR A 99 -10.72 -15.07 -8.78
C THR A 99 -9.70 -16.18 -9.01
N LYS A 100 -8.87 -16.48 -8.00
CA LYS A 100 -7.76 -17.43 -8.09
C LYS A 100 -6.67 -17.01 -9.07
N GLU A 101 -6.68 -15.78 -9.50
CA GLU A 101 -5.67 -15.25 -10.41
C GLU A 101 -4.46 -14.71 -9.66
N ALA A 102 -3.31 -14.73 -10.30
CA ALA A 102 -2.07 -14.23 -9.70
C ALA A 102 -2.17 -12.72 -9.45
N VAL A 103 -1.80 -12.29 -8.24
CA VAL A 103 -1.74 -10.86 -7.89
C VAL A 103 -0.63 -10.18 -8.69
N ASP A 104 0.48 -10.87 -8.84
CA ASP A 104 1.66 -10.37 -9.54
C ASP A 104 1.61 -10.71 -11.03
N ASN A 105 0.44 -10.72 -11.60
CA ASN A 105 0.27 -11.06 -13.00
C ASN A 105 0.95 -10.03 -13.89
N GLN A 106 1.86 -10.49 -14.67
CA GLN A 106 2.66 -9.65 -15.55
C GLN A 106 2.58 -10.13 -16.99
#